data_55f6150bb8916fec68e11c78d43014e6
#
_entry.id   55f6150bb8916fec68e11c78d43014e6
#
_cell.length_a   1.000
_cell.length_b   1.000
_cell.length_c   1.000
_cell.angle_alpha   90.00
_cell.angle_beta   90.00
_cell.angle_gamma   90.00
#
_symmetry.space_group_name_H-M   'P 1'
#
loop_
_entity.id
_entity.type
_entity.pdbx_description
1 polymer ?
#
loop_
_entity_poly.entity_id
_entity_poly.type
_entity_poly.pdbx_seq_one_letter_code
_entity_poly.pdbx_strand_id
1 'polypeptide(L)'
;GIGTPGSVNFTTGFVGFNTNFGYYDWNLGPDLEAMLGCKVYVENDANAAAYGEYIAGGAKGYKDAVVITLGTGIGSGIILGGKILRGFNFAAGEMGHNVIVKDGIQCTCGRKGCWERYASASALTRETKVAMQAHKETIMWKMTPDLDHVNAKLSFDAAAKGDAVAKSVVDSWIEYVGVGIANVINTFEPEIICIGGGVSNQGETLLAPVRAYAENETKNITTGRFPKIVACTLHNDAVDIGAAALENSI
;
A
#
# COMPACT_ATOMS: atom_id res chain seq x y z
N GLY A 1 19.00 4.50 -10.80
CA GLY A 1 18.31 3.66 -9.76
C GLY A 1 17.25 2.77 -10.37
N ILE A 2 16.91 1.72 -9.64
CA ILE A 2 15.91 0.71 -10.06
C ILE A 2 15.04 0.35 -8.86
N GLY A 3 13.71 0.38 -9.06
CA GLY A 3 12.75 -0.23 -8.14
C GLY A 3 12.36 -1.63 -8.64
N THR A 4 12.42 -2.65 -7.80
CA THR A 4 12.03 -4.03 -8.14
C THR A 4 11.21 -4.67 -7.02
N PRO A 5 10.20 -5.49 -7.34
CA PRO A 5 9.52 -6.29 -6.33
C PRO A 5 10.48 -7.25 -5.63
N GLY A 6 10.21 -7.58 -4.38
CA GLY A 6 10.97 -8.56 -3.60
C GLY A 6 11.93 -7.97 -2.59
N SER A 7 12.71 -8.84 -1.93
CA SER A 7 13.70 -8.42 -0.94
C SER A 7 15.00 -8.00 -1.61
N VAL A 8 15.39 -6.75 -1.39
CA VAL A 8 16.56 -6.13 -2.03
C VAL A 8 17.59 -5.74 -0.96
N ASN A 9 18.80 -6.22 -1.08
CA ASN A 9 19.91 -5.69 -0.33
C ASN A 9 20.40 -4.40 -1.02
N PHE A 10 20.01 -3.26 -0.49
CA PHE A 10 20.33 -1.94 -1.05
C PHE A 10 21.85 -1.69 -1.17
N THR A 11 22.66 -2.22 -0.23
CA THR A 11 24.12 -1.99 -0.23
C THR A 11 24.81 -2.71 -1.37
N THR A 12 24.36 -3.92 -1.70
CA THR A 12 25.01 -4.77 -2.73
C THR A 12 24.27 -4.78 -4.06
N GLY A 13 23.02 -4.32 -4.10
CA GLY A 13 22.14 -4.47 -5.26
C GLY A 13 21.67 -5.90 -5.53
N PHE A 14 21.82 -6.79 -4.53
CA PHE A 14 21.39 -8.18 -4.60
C PHE A 14 19.89 -8.30 -4.35
N VAL A 15 19.18 -9.06 -5.19
CA VAL A 15 17.75 -9.38 -5.05
C VAL A 15 17.62 -10.83 -4.61
N GLY A 16 17.26 -11.05 -3.35
CA GLY A 16 17.23 -12.40 -2.76
C GLY A 16 16.03 -13.21 -3.22
N PHE A 17 14.88 -12.59 -3.33
CA PHE A 17 13.65 -13.28 -3.71
C PHE A 17 12.68 -12.32 -4.41
N ASN A 18 12.15 -12.75 -5.55
CA ASN A 18 11.13 -12.04 -6.30
C ASN A 18 10.03 -13.00 -6.73
N THR A 19 8.89 -12.95 -6.04
CA THR A 19 7.73 -13.82 -6.32
C THR A 19 7.09 -13.58 -7.67
N ASN A 20 7.16 -12.34 -8.17
CA ASN A 20 6.44 -11.95 -9.38
C ASN A 20 7.13 -12.42 -10.65
N PHE A 21 8.46 -12.48 -10.63
CA PHE A 21 9.27 -12.90 -11.78
C PHE A 21 9.90 -14.28 -11.61
N GLY A 22 9.75 -14.91 -10.44
CA GLY A 22 10.31 -16.23 -10.16
C GLY A 22 11.83 -16.28 -10.10
N TYR A 23 12.50 -15.14 -9.84
CA TYR A 23 13.94 -15.08 -9.64
C TYR A 23 14.31 -15.26 -8.19
N TYR A 24 15.42 -15.96 -8.00
CA TYR A 24 16.09 -16.17 -6.71
C TYR A 24 17.56 -15.80 -6.87
N ASP A 25 18.12 -15.15 -5.85
CA ASP A 25 19.57 -14.91 -5.75
C ASP A 25 20.17 -14.20 -6.98
N TRP A 26 19.61 -13.04 -7.34
CA TRP A 26 20.05 -12.28 -8.49
C TRP A 26 20.94 -11.10 -8.12
N ASN A 27 22.15 -11.03 -8.70
CA ASN A 27 23.10 -9.91 -8.54
C ASN A 27 22.73 -8.71 -9.45
N LEU A 28 21.47 -8.25 -9.41
CA LEU A 28 20.94 -7.25 -10.34
C LEU A 28 21.80 -5.97 -10.42
N GLY A 29 22.18 -5.41 -9.27
CA GLY A 29 23.02 -4.21 -9.21
C GLY A 29 24.37 -4.41 -9.89
N PRO A 30 25.22 -5.37 -9.44
CA PRO A 30 26.50 -5.66 -10.07
C PRO A 30 26.41 -6.02 -11.56
N ASP A 31 25.44 -6.79 -11.97
CA ASP A 31 25.27 -7.17 -13.39
C ASP A 31 25.00 -5.94 -14.27
N LEU A 32 24.13 -5.04 -13.79
CA LEU A 32 23.85 -3.81 -14.51
C LEU A 32 24.99 -2.80 -14.45
N GLU A 33 25.72 -2.70 -13.34
CA GLU A 33 26.95 -1.88 -13.25
C GLU A 33 27.98 -2.31 -14.29
N ALA A 34 28.18 -3.63 -14.45
CA ALA A 34 29.09 -4.18 -15.44
C ALA A 34 28.65 -3.86 -16.89
N MET A 35 27.35 -3.84 -17.15
CA MET A 35 26.80 -3.55 -18.49
C MET A 35 26.80 -2.06 -18.82
N LEU A 36 26.50 -1.21 -17.84
CA LEU A 36 26.27 0.23 -18.03
C LEU A 36 27.52 1.09 -17.80
N GLY A 37 28.51 0.56 -17.08
CA GLY A 37 29.74 1.29 -16.73
C GLY A 37 29.50 2.41 -15.72
N CYS A 38 28.43 2.37 -14.94
CA CYS A 38 28.11 3.34 -13.90
C CYS A 38 27.52 2.67 -12.65
N LYS A 39 27.49 3.38 -11.52
CA LYS A 39 26.88 2.90 -10.29
C LYS A 39 25.39 2.67 -10.44
N VAL A 40 24.88 1.54 -9.93
CA VAL A 40 23.47 1.18 -9.94
C VAL A 40 22.97 0.99 -8.52
N TYR A 41 21.92 1.70 -8.17
CA TYR A 41 21.20 1.56 -6.90
C TYR A 41 19.94 0.76 -7.13
N VAL A 42 19.76 -0.33 -6.40
CA VAL A 42 18.55 -1.19 -6.47
C VAL A 42 17.79 -1.08 -5.15
N GLU A 43 16.49 -0.89 -5.22
CA GLU A 43 15.62 -0.78 -4.06
C GLU A 43 14.34 -1.59 -4.28
N ASN A 44 13.65 -1.94 -3.20
CA ASN A 44 12.29 -2.45 -3.27
C ASN A 44 11.36 -1.41 -3.92
N ASP A 45 10.40 -1.85 -4.73
CA ASP A 45 9.49 -0.97 -5.48
C ASP A 45 8.61 -0.10 -4.58
N ALA A 46 8.10 -0.63 -3.45
CA ALA A 46 7.31 0.16 -2.51
C ALA A 46 8.16 1.21 -1.77
N ASN A 47 9.40 0.87 -1.42
CA ASN A 47 10.36 1.82 -0.86
C ASN A 47 10.73 2.91 -1.89
N ALA A 48 10.97 2.54 -3.13
CA ALA A 48 11.25 3.50 -4.21
C ALA A 48 10.04 4.44 -4.42
N ALA A 49 8.82 3.89 -4.48
CA ALA A 49 7.60 4.71 -4.58
C ALA A 49 7.45 5.67 -3.40
N ALA A 50 7.70 5.18 -2.17
CA ALA A 50 7.64 6.02 -0.98
C ALA A 50 8.68 7.15 -1.03
N TYR A 51 9.88 6.84 -1.49
CA TYR A 51 10.92 7.85 -1.64
C TYR A 51 10.57 8.88 -2.72
N GLY A 52 9.94 8.46 -3.82
CA GLY A 52 9.41 9.36 -4.84
C GLY A 52 8.39 10.34 -4.26
N GLU A 53 7.39 9.84 -3.53
CA GLU A 53 6.39 10.68 -2.86
C GLU A 53 7.01 11.61 -1.81
N TYR A 54 8.09 11.18 -1.15
CA TYR A 54 8.81 11.97 -0.18
C TYR A 54 9.57 13.14 -0.81
N ILE A 55 10.23 12.94 -1.95
CA ILE A 55 11.06 13.98 -2.56
C ILE A 55 10.29 14.92 -3.48
N ALA A 56 9.24 14.43 -4.15
CA ALA A 56 8.54 15.16 -5.19
C ALA A 56 7.02 15.13 -5.09
N GLY A 57 6.44 14.26 -4.25
CA GLY A 57 5.01 14.02 -4.16
C GLY A 57 4.35 14.53 -2.89
N GLY A 58 3.32 13.80 -2.44
CA GLY A 58 2.44 14.17 -1.32
C GLY A 58 3.15 14.30 0.02
N ALA A 59 4.27 13.60 0.22
CA ALA A 59 5.07 13.65 1.45
C ALA A 59 6.21 14.68 1.42
N LYS A 60 6.31 15.49 0.36
CA LYS A 60 7.36 16.49 0.24
C LYS A 60 7.31 17.53 1.36
N GLY A 61 8.47 17.72 2.03
CA GLY A 61 8.63 18.71 3.09
C GLY A 61 8.38 18.18 4.50
N TYR A 62 8.02 16.90 4.65
CA TYR A 62 7.90 16.20 5.93
C TYR A 62 9.16 15.40 6.20
N LYS A 63 9.48 15.13 7.48
CA LYS A 63 10.63 14.30 7.86
C LYS A 63 10.26 12.84 8.08
N ASP A 64 9.07 12.64 8.63
CA ASP A 64 8.56 11.32 9.00
C ASP A 64 7.28 11.05 8.19
N ALA A 65 7.37 10.14 7.24
CA ALA A 65 6.30 9.84 6.30
C ALA A 65 6.14 8.33 6.12
N VAL A 66 4.90 7.89 5.96
CA VAL A 66 4.60 6.52 5.56
C VAL A 66 3.76 6.56 4.28
N VAL A 67 4.17 5.79 3.30
CA VAL A 67 3.40 5.63 2.05
C VAL A 67 2.83 4.22 2.03
N ILE A 68 1.53 4.11 1.84
CA ILE A 68 0.79 2.83 1.74
C ILE A 68 0.18 2.74 0.35
N THR A 69 0.45 1.66 -0.35
CA THR A 69 -0.13 1.41 -1.67
C THR A 69 -1.22 0.33 -1.59
N LEU A 70 -2.46 0.71 -1.91
CA LEU A 70 -3.62 -0.19 -1.95
C LEU A 70 -3.84 -0.67 -3.39
N GLY A 71 -3.14 -1.73 -3.75
CA GLY A 71 -3.17 -2.37 -5.06
C GLY A 71 -3.66 -3.81 -4.99
N THR A 72 -3.14 -4.70 -5.82
CA THR A 72 -3.36 -6.16 -5.75
C THR A 72 -3.05 -6.68 -4.35
N GLY A 73 -1.97 -6.18 -3.75
CA GLY A 73 -1.62 -6.34 -2.34
C GLY A 73 -1.59 -4.99 -1.62
N ILE A 74 -0.93 -4.97 -0.45
CA ILE A 74 -0.59 -3.75 0.28
C ILE A 74 0.93 -3.63 0.37
N GLY A 75 1.49 -2.69 -0.37
CA GLY A 75 2.88 -2.27 -0.21
C GLY A 75 3.00 -1.10 0.76
N SER A 76 4.17 -0.95 1.35
CA SER A 76 4.45 0.20 2.21
C SER A 76 5.93 0.57 2.18
N GLY A 77 6.20 1.87 2.24
CA GLY A 77 7.53 2.41 2.44
C GLY A 77 7.51 3.45 3.55
N ILE A 78 8.54 3.43 4.39
CA ILE A 78 8.59 4.20 5.63
C ILE A 78 9.81 5.09 5.57
N ILE A 79 9.61 6.39 5.77
CA ILE A 79 10.64 7.40 5.86
C ILE A 79 10.65 7.90 7.30
N LEU A 80 11.79 7.79 7.98
CA LEU A 80 12.00 8.31 9.34
C LEU A 80 13.26 9.19 9.37
N GLY A 81 13.12 10.39 9.88
CA GLY A 81 14.20 11.39 9.89
C GLY A 81 14.74 11.69 8.48
N GLY A 82 13.89 11.60 7.46
CA GLY A 82 14.28 11.82 6.06
C GLY A 82 14.96 10.63 5.37
N LYS A 83 15.02 9.46 6.00
CA LYS A 83 15.68 8.25 5.48
C LYS A 83 14.72 7.09 5.35
N ILE A 84 14.88 6.28 4.31
CA ILE A 84 14.12 5.05 4.11
C ILE A 84 14.45 4.06 5.24
N LEU A 85 13.41 3.55 5.91
CA LEU A 85 13.55 2.46 6.88
C LEU A 85 13.69 1.13 6.16
N ARG A 86 14.90 0.68 5.96
CA ARG A 86 15.19 -0.61 5.31
C ARG A 86 15.28 -1.78 6.29
N GLY A 87 15.55 -1.49 7.57
CA GLY A 87 15.73 -2.51 8.60
C GLY A 87 17.12 -3.17 8.55
N PHE A 88 17.36 -4.08 9.49
CA PHE A 88 18.63 -4.78 9.64
C PHE A 88 19.03 -5.60 8.41
N ASN A 89 18.05 -6.24 7.77
CA ASN A 89 18.26 -7.13 6.62
C ASN A 89 17.46 -6.68 5.39
N PHE A 90 17.24 -5.37 5.25
CA PHE A 90 16.55 -4.74 4.11
C PHE A 90 15.13 -5.23 3.85
N ALA A 91 14.46 -5.78 4.86
CA ALA A 91 13.11 -6.33 4.77
C ALA A 91 12.11 -5.64 5.73
N ALA A 92 12.40 -4.42 6.16
CA ALA A 92 11.46 -3.63 6.94
C ALA A 92 10.37 -3.03 6.04
N GLY A 93 9.25 -2.68 6.65
CA GLY A 93 8.17 -2.01 5.93
C GLY A 93 7.11 -2.94 5.33
N GLU A 94 7.17 -4.24 5.53
CA GLU A 94 6.19 -5.21 5.05
C GLU A 94 4.86 -5.15 5.83
N MET A 95 4.25 -3.97 5.91
CA MET A 95 3.08 -3.73 6.77
C MET A 95 1.82 -4.45 6.27
N GLY A 96 1.69 -4.69 4.98
CA GLY A 96 0.62 -5.50 4.40
C GLY A 96 0.54 -6.90 5.01
N HIS A 97 1.67 -7.41 5.54
CA HIS A 97 1.76 -8.70 6.18
C HIS A 97 1.61 -8.67 7.71
N ASN A 98 1.32 -7.53 8.31
CA ASN A 98 0.95 -7.46 9.72
C ASN A 98 -0.40 -8.16 9.94
N VAL A 99 -0.44 -9.04 10.95
CA VAL A 99 -1.66 -9.77 11.29
C VAL A 99 -2.62 -8.85 12.04
N ILE A 100 -3.78 -8.57 11.46
CA ILE A 100 -4.86 -7.79 12.08
C ILE A 100 -6.03 -8.67 12.53
N VAL A 101 -6.11 -9.89 12.02
CA VAL A 101 -7.12 -10.88 12.43
C VAL A 101 -6.44 -12.20 12.75
N LYS A 102 -6.31 -12.54 14.02
CA LYS A 102 -5.72 -13.82 14.44
C LYS A 102 -6.49 -14.98 13.82
N ASP A 103 -5.77 -15.94 13.25
CA ASP A 103 -6.32 -17.14 12.60
C ASP A 103 -7.29 -16.83 11.42
N GLY A 104 -7.19 -15.64 10.86
CA GLY A 104 -8.03 -15.17 9.76
C GLY A 104 -7.69 -15.76 8.39
N ILE A 105 -7.94 -15.02 7.32
CA ILE A 105 -7.79 -15.47 5.93
C ILE A 105 -6.34 -15.83 5.64
N GLN A 106 -6.12 -16.97 4.94
CA GLN A 106 -4.80 -17.42 4.50
C GLN A 106 -4.14 -16.38 3.58
N CYS A 107 -2.92 -16.01 3.87
CA CYS A 107 -2.10 -15.11 3.05
C CYS A 107 -1.08 -15.89 2.22
N THR A 108 -0.70 -15.34 1.07
CA THR A 108 0.34 -15.87 0.19
C THR A 108 1.72 -15.92 0.85
N CYS A 109 1.99 -15.08 1.86
CA CYS A 109 3.21 -15.12 2.66
C CYS A 109 3.31 -16.33 3.62
N GLY A 110 2.33 -17.23 3.62
CA GLY A 110 2.26 -18.41 4.50
C GLY A 110 1.56 -18.16 5.84
N ARG A 111 1.33 -16.91 6.25
CA ARG A 111 0.63 -16.54 7.49
C ARG A 111 -0.89 -16.45 7.27
N LYS A 112 -1.64 -16.32 8.36
CA LYS A 112 -3.08 -16.03 8.34
C LYS A 112 -3.36 -14.67 8.94
N GLY A 113 -4.40 -13.98 8.40
CA GLY A 113 -4.92 -12.75 8.98
C GLY A 113 -4.14 -11.48 8.65
N CYS A 114 -3.26 -11.51 7.65
CA CYS A 114 -2.51 -10.33 7.20
C CYS A 114 -3.43 -9.21 6.73
N TRP A 115 -3.07 -7.97 7.02
CA TRP A 115 -3.83 -6.77 6.66
C TRP A 115 -4.20 -6.72 5.17
N GLU A 116 -3.27 -7.09 4.29
CA GLU A 116 -3.47 -7.19 2.85
C GLU A 116 -4.70 -8.03 2.46
N ARG A 117 -4.98 -9.10 3.22
CA ARG A 117 -6.10 -10.00 2.91
C ARG A 117 -7.47 -9.37 3.19
N TYR A 118 -7.51 -8.23 3.86
CA TYR A 118 -8.73 -7.51 4.23
C TYR A 118 -8.85 -6.14 3.58
N ALA A 119 -7.74 -5.46 3.34
CA ALA A 119 -7.69 -4.05 2.97
C ALA A 119 -7.04 -3.76 1.60
N SER A 120 -6.60 -4.78 0.84
CA SER A 120 -6.14 -4.56 -0.55
C SER A 120 -7.31 -4.35 -1.53
N ALA A 121 -7.03 -3.85 -2.73
CA ALA A 121 -8.01 -3.80 -3.81
C ALA A 121 -8.53 -5.19 -4.21
N SER A 122 -7.65 -6.22 -4.15
CA SER A 122 -8.06 -7.62 -4.37
C SER A 122 -9.01 -8.12 -3.29
N ALA A 123 -8.81 -7.69 -2.03
CA ALA A 123 -9.73 -8.01 -0.95
C ALA A 123 -11.11 -7.39 -1.20
N LEU A 124 -11.16 -6.10 -1.57
CA LEU A 124 -12.42 -5.42 -1.90
C LEU A 124 -13.14 -6.11 -3.07
N THR A 125 -12.40 -6.47 -4.13
CA THR A 125 -12.95 -7.22 -5.27
C THR A 125 -13.55 -8.55 -4.84
N ARG A 126 -12.86 -9.29 -3.98
CA ARG A 126 -13.34 -10.57 -3.44
C ARG A 126 -14.64 -10.40 -2.64
N GLU A 127 -14.67 -9.47 -1.70
CA GLU A 127 -15.85 -9.21 -0.87
C GLU A 127 -17.03 -8.70 -1.71
N THR A 128 -16.76 -7.90 -2.74
CA THR A 128 -17.78 -7.47 -3.71
C THR A 128 -18.41 -8.67 -4.43
N LYS A 129 -17.60 -9.62 -4.90
CA LYS A 129 -18.10 -10.85 -5.53
C LYS A 129 -18.96 -11.68 -4.57
N VAL A 130 -18.52 -11.85 -3.33
CA VAL A 130 -19.26 -12.57 -2.29
C VAL A 130 -20.59 -11.89 -2.02
N ALA A 131 -20.62 -10.59 -1.85
CA ALA A 131 -21.83 -9.82 -1.62
C ALA A 131 -22.82 -9.93 -2.81
N MET A 132 -22.32 -9.82 -4.04
CA MET A 132 -23.15 -10.01 -5.24
C MET A 132 -23.77 -11.40 -5.31
N GLN A 133 -23.03 -12.44 -4.95
CA GLN A 133 -23.55 -13.82 -4.94
C GLN A 133 -24.66 -14.01 -3.90
N ALA A 134 -24.52 -13.38 -2.73
CA ALA A 134 -25.50 -13.44 -1.65
C ALA A 134 -26.76 -12.57 -1.93
N HIS A 135 -26.61 -11.48 -2.69
CA HIS A 135 -27.62 -10.45 -2.93
C HIS A 135 -27.91 -10.27 -4.41
N LYS A 136 -28.95 -10.97 -4.91
CA LYS A 136 -29.32 -10.91 -6.34
C LYS A 136 -30.02 -9.60 -6.74
N GLU A 137 -30.51 -8.85 -5.74
CA GLU A 137 -31.19 -7.57 -5.90
C GLU A 137 -30.22 -6.38 -6.09
N THR A 138 -28.93 -6.52 -5.75
CA THR A 138 -27.96 -5.41 -5.89
C THR A 138 -27.84 -4.95 -7.34
N ILE A 139 -27.74 -3.62 -7.52
CA ILE A 139 -27.53 -3.03 -8.86
C ILE A 139 -26.18 -3.38 -9.47
N MET A 140 -25.22 -3.86 -8.68
CA MET A 140 -23.91 -4.30 -9.18
C MET A 140 -24.03 -5.33 -10.32
N TRP A 141 -25.06 -6.20 -10.28
CA TRP A 141 -25.36 -7.15 -11.37
C TRP A 141 -25.77 -6.48 -12.70
N LYS A 142 -26.21 -5.21 -12.64
CA LYS A 142 -26.54 -4.43 -13.85
C LYS A 142 -25.36 -3.60 -14.34
N MET A 143 -24.30 -3.49 -13.51
CA MET A 143 -23.15 -2.66 -13.79
C MET A 143 -21.95 -3.46 -14.30
N THR A 144 -21.99 -4.78 -14.20
CA THR A 144 -20.98 -5.70 -14.72
C THR A 144 -21.64 -6.89 -15.40
N PRO A 145 -21.06 -7.45 -16.49
CA PRO A 145 -21.66 -8.58 -17.20
C PRO A 145 -21.65 -9.87 -16.36
N ASP A 146 -20.64 -10.06 -15.56
CA ASP A 146 -20.42 -11.26 -14.73
C ASP A 146 -19.44 -11.00 -13.58
N LEU A 147 -19.17 -12.05 -12.79
CA LEU A 147 -18.24 -11.96 -11.65
C LEU A 147 -16.77 -11.83 -12.07
N ASP A 148 -16.40 -12.25 -13.26
CA ASP A 148 -15.00 -12.18 -13.70
C ASP A 148 -14.57 -10.75 -14.03
N HIS A 149 -15.51 -9.90 -14.39
CA HIS A 149 -15.30 -8.47 -14.66
C HIS A 149 -15.45 -7.57 -13.42
N VAL A 150 -15.74 -8.15 -12.23
CA VAL A 150 -15.80 -7.38 -10.99
C VAL A 150 -14.42 -6.87 -10.61
N ASN A 151 -14.32 -5.59 -10.30
CA ASN A 151 -13.13 -4.91 -9.82
C ASN A 151 -13.42 -4.07 -8.56
N ALA A 152 -12.38 -3.53 -7.94
CA ALA A 152 -12.50 -2.76 -6.72
C ALA A 152 -13.32 -1.45 -6.86
N LYS A 153 -13.47 -0.93 -8.08
CA LYS A 153 -14.25 0.30 -8.33
C LYS A 153 -15.76 0.05 -8.31
N LEU A 154 -16.20 -1.16 -8.67
CA LEU A 154 -17.63 -1.48 -8.84
C LEU A 154 -18.46 -1.20 -7.58
N SER A 155 -17.98 -1.63 -6.41
CA SER A 155 -18.69 -1.41 -5.15
C SER A 155 -18.77 0.07 -4.77
N PHE A 156 -17.73 0.86 -5.02
CA PHE A 156 -17.78 2.31 -4.83
C PHE A 156 -18.80 2.98 -5.77
N ASP A 157 -18.78 2.62 -7.04
CA ASP A 157 -19.70 3.18 -8.04
C ASP A 157 -21.16 2.82 -7.73
N ALA A 158 -21.43 1.61 -7.25
CA ALA A 158 -22.78 1.17 -6.87
C ALA A 158 -23.23 1.82 -5.55
N ALA A 159 -22.35 1.93 -4.56
CA ALA A 159 -22.62 2.64 -3.30
C ALA A 159 -22.97 4.11 -3.55
N ALA A 160 -22.24 4.78 -4.44
CA ALA A 160 -22.52 6.15 -4.86
C ALA A 160 -23.91 6.32 -5.53
N LYS A 161 -24.47 5.25 -6.10
CA LYS A 161 -25.83 5.20 -6.65
C LYS A 161 -26.90 4.77 -5.62
N GLY A 162 -26.52 4.64 -4.35
CA GLY A 162 -27.44 4.29 -3.26
C GLY A 162 -27.65 2.80 -3.03
N ASP A 163 -26.82 1.92 -3.60
CA ASP A 163 -26.91 0.48 -3.34
C ASP A 163 -26.42 0.17 -1.92
N ALA A 164 -27.32 -0.32 -1.07
CA ALA A 164 -27.03 -0.60 0.33
C ALA A 164 -26.06 -1.77 0.52
N VAL A 165 -26.10 -2.77 -0.36
CA VAL A 165 -25.18 -3.93 -0.33
C VAL A 165 -23.76 -3.47 -0.65
N ALA A 166 -23.60 -2.73 -1.74
CA ALA A 166 -22.31 -2.18 -2.13
C ALA A 166 -21.75 -1.23 -1.06
N LYS A 167 -22.62 -0.40 -0.47
CA LYS A 167 -22.21 0.48 0.65
C LYS A 167 -21.68 -0.31 1.84
N SER A 168 -22.35 -1.37 2.25
CA SER A 168 -21.90 -2.23 3.35
C SER A 168 -20.53 -2.86 3.07
N VAL A 169 -20.28 -3.30 1.82
CA VAL A 169 -18.98 -3.83 1.41
C VAL A 169 -17.88 -2.77 1.52
N VAL A 170 -18.15 -1.56 1.01
CA VAL A 170 -17.19 -0.44 1.05
C VAL A 170 -16.91 -0.01 2.49
N ASP A 171 -17.94 0.15 3.32
CA ASP A 171 -17.81 0.57 4.72
C ASP A 171 -16.93 -0.42 5.50
N SER A 172 -17.22 -1.73 5.40
CA SER A 172 -16.43 -2.76 6.07
C SER A 172 -14.97 -2.79 5.58
N TRP A 173 -14.76 -2.62 4.27
CA TRP A 173 -13.40 -2.58 3.72
C TRP A 173 -12.63 -1.33 4.21
N ILE A 174 -13.27 -0.17 4.29
CA ILE A 174 -12.69 1.07 4.82
C ILE A 174 -12.28 0.90 6.28
N GLU A 175 -13.07 0.21 7.09
CA GLU A 175 -12.72 -0.10 8.49
C GLU A 175 -11.41 -0.90 8.56
N TYR A 176 -11.23 -1.93 7.72
CA TYR A 176 -9.98 -2.68 7.67
C TYR A 176 -8.79 -1.83 7.18
N VAL A 177 -9.00 -0.90 6.25
CA VAL A 177 -7.97 0.09 5.89
C VAL A 177 -7.62 0.92 7.12
N GLY A 178 -8.64 1.43 7.81
CA GLY A 178 -8.49 2.24 9.03
C GLY A 178 -7.74 1.54 10.16
N VAL A 179 -8.02 0.25 10.39
CA VAL A 179 -7.27 -0.57 11.39
C VAL A 179 -5.77 -0.54 11.10
N GLY A 180 -5.38 -0.78 9.85
CA GLY A 180 -3.97 -0.78 9.49
C GLY A 180 -3.35 0.62 9.61
N ILE A 181 -4.06 1.68 9.20
CA ILE A 181 -3.60 3.06 9.35
C ILE A 181 -3.44 3.44 10.84
N ALA A 182 -4.36 3.03 11.71
CA ALA A 182 -4.22 3.22 13.16
C ALA A 182 -2.97 2.50 13.71
N ASN A 183 -2.69 1.28 13.24
CA ASN A 183 -1.46 0.57 13.60
C ASN A 183 -0.20 1.29 13.11
N VAL A 184 -0.21 1.88 11.90
CA VAL A 184 0.88 2.73 11.39
C VAL A 184 1.12 3.92 12.32
N ILE A 185 0.05 4.61 12.71
CA ILE A 185 0.12 5.77 13.61
C ILE A 185 0.72 5.35 14.96
N ASN A 186 0.21 4.28 15.57
CA ASN A 186 0.67 3.78 16.85
C ASN A 186 2.13 3.28 16.85
N THR A 187 2.64 2.87 15.69
CA THR A 187 3.98 2.30 15.57
C THR A 187 5.04 3.35 15.25
N PHE A 188 4.72 4.30 14.36
CA PHE A 188 5.70 5.23 13.79
C PHE A 188 5.41 6.69 14.14
N GLU A 189 4.19 7.04 14.53
CA GLU A 189 3.74 8.43 14.76
C GLU A 189 4.22 9.39 13.65
N PRO A 190 3.97 9.09 12.35
CA PRO A 190 4.50 9.88 11.26
C PRO A 190 3.82 11.25 11.17
N GLU A 191 4.48 12.24 10.55
CA GLU A 191 3.86 13.54 10.27
C GLU A 191 2.78 13.44 9.19
N ILE A 192 2.98 12.49 8.24
CA ILE A 192 2.07 12.30 7.10
C ILE A 192 2.00 10.82 6.68
N ILE A 193 0.81 10.40 6.27
CA ILE A 193 0.56 9.12 5.61
C ILE A 193 -0.01 9.39 4.22
N CYS A 194 0.67 8.90 3.19
CA CYS A 194 0.20 9.00 1.81
C CYS A 194 -0.40 7.66 1.39
N ILE A 195 -1.63 7.67 0.88
CA ILE A 195 -2.33 6.48 0.38
C ILE A 195 -2.32 6.49 -1.14
N GLY A 196 -1.68 5.50 -1.73
CA GLY A 196 -1.56 5.30 -3.17
C GLY A 196 -2.28 4.03 -3.66
N GLY A 197 -2.01 3.65 -4.91
CA GLY A 197 -2.66 2.54 -5.58
C GLY A 197 -3.98 2.95 -6.24
N GLY A 198 -4.52 2.07 -7.10
CA GLY A 198 -5.69 2.40 -7.92
C GLY A 198 -6.95 2.79 -7.13
N VAL A 199 -7.10 2.30 -5.91
CA VAL A 199 -8.27 2.63 -5.07
C VAL A 199 -8.18 4.05 -4.50
N SER A 200 -6.98 4.63 -4.36
CA SER A 200 -6.81 6.01 -3.89
C SER A 200 -7.48 7.06 -4.79
N ASN A 201 -7.75 6.71 -6.06
CA ASN A 201 -8.52 7.55 -6.98
C ASN A 201 -9.98 7.83 -6.53
N GLN A 202 -10.48 7.12 -5.50
CA GLN A 202 -11.77 7.43 -4.87
C GLN A 202 -11.74 8.74 -4.06
N GLY A 203 -10.55 9.31 -3.85
CA GLY A 203 -10.38 10.63 -3.21
C GLY A 203 -10.99 10.68 -1.81
N GLU A 204 -11.76 11.72 -1.53
CA GLU A 204 -12.36 11.93 -0.20
C GLU A 204 -13.42 10.88 0.18
N THR A 205 -14.02 10.18 -0.79
CA THR A 205 -14.92 9.05 -0.49
C THR A 205 -14.18 7.92 0.26
N LEU A 206 -12.89 7.76 0.02
CA LEU A 206 -12.01 6.85 0.75
C LEU A 206 -11.35 7.55 1.95
N LEU A 207 -10.72 8.71 1.71
CA LEU A 207 -9.80 9.30 2.69
C LEU A 207 -10.52 9.87 3.90
N ALA A 208 -11.70 10.49 3.72
CA ALA A 208 -12.43 11.08 4.85
C ALA A 208 -12.86 10.04 5.90
N PRO A 209 -13.50 8.91 5.53
CA PRO A 209 -13.85 7.89 6.52
C PRO A 209 -12.62 7.15 7.09
N VAL A 210 -11.55 6.95 6.32
CA VAL A 210 -10.29 6.38 6.85
C VAL A 210 -9.68 7.29 7.91
N ARG A 211 -9.64 8.62 7.69
CA ARG A 211 -9.18 9.60 8.70
C ARG A 211 -10.04 9.53 9.97
N ALA A 212 -11.35 9.56 9.80
CA ALA A 212 -12.28 9.52 10.94
C ALA A 212 -12.12 8.25 11.77
N TYR A 213 -11.97 7.10 11.11
CA TYR A 213 -11.72 5.82 11.80
C TYR A 213 -10.39 5.86 12.55
N ALA A 214 -9.30 6.18 11.88
CA ALA A 214 -7.96 6.17 12.46
C ALA A 214 -7.84 7.17 13.61
N GLU A 215 -8.41 8.38 13.48
CA GLU A 215 -8.45 9.37 14.56
C GLU A 215 -9.22 8.86 15.77
N ASN A 216 -10.38 8.22 15.57
CA ASN A 216 -11.15 7.65 16.67
C ASN A 216 -10.37 6.56 17.44
N GLU A 217 -9.65 5.71 16.70
CA GLU A 217 -8.88 4.61 17.31
C GLU A 217 -7.60 5.08 18.02
N THR A 218 -7.04 6.23 17.64
CA THR A 218 -5.76 6.72 18.18
C THR A 218 -5.88 7.97 19.07
N LYS A 219 -7.06 8.56 19.21
CA LYS A 219 -7.31 9.82 19.95
C LYS A 219 -6.82 9.87 21.38
N ASN A 220 -6.75 8.71 22.05
CA ASN A 220 -6.31 8.62 23.43
C ASN A 220 -4.79 8.39 23.58
N ILE A 221 -4.09 8.20 22.47
CA ILE A 221 -2.65 7.88 22.44
C ILE A 221 -1.86 9.05 21.88
N THR A 222 -2.41 9.73 20.88
CA THR A 222 -1.78 10.90 20.27
C THR A 222 -1.88 12.11 21.19
N THR A 223 -0.80 12.90 21.27
CA THR A 223 -0.70 14.09 22.15
C THR A 223 -1.33 15.33 21.52
N GLY A 224 -2.52 15.21 20.90
CA GLY A 224 -3.26 16.31 20.28
C GLY A 224 -2.79 16.71 18.88
N ARG A 225 -1.83 15.97 18.31
CA ARG A 225 -1.46 16.08 16.89
C ARG A 225 -1.80 14.79 16.19
N PHE A 226 -2.54 14.90 15.09
CA PHE A 226 -2.90 13.77 14.25
C PHE A 226 -2.16 13.87 12.91
N PRO A 227 -1.59 12.78 12.37
CA PRO A 227 -0.88 12.82 11.11
C PRO A 227 -1.81 13.23 9.97
N LYS A 228 -1.27 13.93 8.99
CA LYS A 228 -2.02 14.15 7.74
C LYS A 228 -2.18 12.83 7.01
N ILE A 229 -3.39 12.53 6.54
CA ILE A 229 -3.65 11.38 5.67
C ILE A 229 -4.16 11.93 4.34
N VAL A 230 -3.39 11.70 3.27
CA VAL A 230 -3.62 12.26 1.93
C VAL A 230 -3.48 11.20 0.85
N ALA A 231 -3.96 11.47 -0.36
CA ALA A 231 -3.62 10.63 -1.51
C ALA A 231 -2.17 10.88 -1.96
N CYS A 232 -1.53 9.84 -2.50
CA CYS A 232 -0.31 9.97 -3.29
C CYS A 232 -0.57 10.87 -4.52
N THR A 233 0.44 11.62 -4.94
CA THR A 233 0.30 12.59 -6.04
C THR A 233 1.05 12.21 -7.31
N LEU A 234 2.04 11.32 -7.21
CA LEU A 234 2.87 10.90 -8.35
C LEU A 234 2.32 9.67 -9.09
N HIS A 235 1.35 8.99 -8.52
CA HIS A 235 0.75 7.79 -9.13
C HIS A 235 1.81 6.77 -9.58
N ASN A 236 1.80 6.38 -10.88
CA ASN A 236 2.75 5.39 -11.41
C ASN A 236 4.17 5.93 -11.52
N ASP A 237 4.37 7.23 -11.59
CA ASP A 237 5.70 7.85 -11.72
C ASP A 237 6.48 7.84 -10.38
N ALA A 238 5.82 7.49 -9.26
CA ALA A 238 6.43 7.49 -7.93
C ALA A 238 7.66 6.58 -7.86
N VAL A 239 7.59 5.37 -8.43
CA VAL A 239 8.70 4.41 -8.43
C VAL A 239 9.87 4.95 -9.26
N ASP A 240 9.59 5.48 -10.44
CA ASP A 240 10.62 5.96 -11.36
C ASP A 240 11.35 7.19 -10.77
N ILE A 241 10.59 8.14 -10.21
CA ILE A 241 11.14 9.32 -9.56
C ILE A 241 11.98 8.94 -8.33
N GLY A 242 11.45 8.03 -7.50
CA GLY A 242 12.16 7.55 -6.31
C GLY A 242 13.42 6.77 -6.68
N ALA A 243 13.32 5.88 -7.65
CA ALA A 243 14.47 5.11 -8.15
C ALA A 243 15.58 6.03 -8.69
N ALA A 244 15.21 7.03 -9.50
CA ALA A 244 16.17 7.99 -10.04
C ALA A 244 16.96 8.76 -8.96
N ALA A 245 16.37 8.92 -7.77
CA ALA A 245 16.94 9.68 -6.67
C ALA A 245 17.58 8.82 -5.54
N LEU A 246 17.67 7.50 -5.69
CA LEU A 246 18.14 6.57 -4.65
C LEU A 246 19.55 6.89 -4.11
N GLU A 247 20.42 7.49 -4.92
CA GLU A 247 21.72 7.96 -4.46
C GLU A 247 21.61 8.91 -3.26
N ASN A 248 20.56 9.73 -3.21
CA ASN A 248 20.34 10.70 -2.14
C ASN A 248 19.65 10.09 -0.90
N SER A 249 19.28 8.81 -0.94
CA SER A 249 18.59 8.09 0.15
C SER A 249 19.54 7.40 1.14
N ILE A 250 20.85 7.62 0.98
CA ILE A 250 21.94 7.02 1.79
C ILE A 250 22.07 7.71 3.15
#